data_a12f191318324db61736c4b803871fbf
#
_entry.id   a12f191318324db61736c4b803871fbf
#
_cell.length_a   1.000
_cell.length_b   1.000
_cell.length_c   1.000
_cell.angle_alpha   90.00
_cell.angle_beta   90.00
_cell.angle_gamma   90.00
#
_symmetry.space_group_name_H-M   'P 1'
#
loop_
_entity.id
_entity.type
_entity.pdbx_description
1 polymer ?
#
loop_
_entity_poly.entity_id
_entity_poly.type
_entity_poly.pdbx_seq_one_letter_code
_entity_poly.pdbx_strand_id
1 'polypeptide(L)'
;MHEPCGGCGELLDVTNLGPFETAICPICSTETHVKREFGAYRLDQRYAIGGMSVIFVGWDTTLDRKVAIKVLNEEYCNDEIRIQAFENEGRLTAQVSHPNVVKIYALGRAYGRFYLVMELLEGLSFERIMAQRGALPEDEVLDIAIQVAAG
;
A
#
# COMPACT_ATOMS: atom_id res chain seq x y z
N MET A 1 18.94 0.61 15.93
CA MET A 1 17.97 -0.39 15.43
C MET A 1 18.55 -1.01 14.17
N HIS A 2 18.46 -2.34 14.02
CA HIS A 2 19.03 -3.03 12.85
C HIS A 2 17.94 -3.83 12.16
N GLU A 3 17.95 -3.82 10.82
CA GLU A 3 17.05 -4.58 9.97
C GLU A 3 17.86 -5.44 8.98
N PRO A 4 17.45 -6.69 8.73
CA PRO A 4 18.14 -7.51 7.75
C PRO A 4 17.89 -7.01 6.33
N CYS A 5 18.93 -6.94 5.53
CA CYS A 5 18.84 -6.64 4.11
C CYS A 5 17.95 -7.67 3.39
N GLY A 6 16.98 -7.21 2.62
CA GLY A 6 16.08 -8.09 1.87
C GLY A 6 16.76 -8.91 0.76
N GLY A 7 17.99 -8.55 0.37
CA GLY A 7 18.76 -9.26 -0.65
C GLY A 7 19.76 -10.28 -0.09
N CYS A 8 20.60 -9.88 0.86
CA CYS A 8 21.70 -10.73 1.35
C CYS A 8 21.62 -11.04 2.85
N GLY A 9 20.67 -10.49 3.59
CA GLY A 9 20.52 -10.73 5.02
C GLY A 9 21.47 -9.92 5.92
N GLU A 10 22.38 -9.10 5.37
CA GLU A 10 23.26 -8.22 6.14
C GLU A 10 22.44 -7.30 7.06
N LEU A 11 22.93 -7.08 8.29
CA LEU A 11 22.27 -6.22 9.26
C LEU A 11 22.59 -4.75 8.97
N LEU A 12 21.59 -4.00 8.56
CA LEU A 12 21.68 -2.57 8.26
C LEU A 12 21.34 -1.76 9.50
N ASP A 13 22.16 -0.77 9.84
CA ASP A 13 21.80 0.22 10.87
C ASP A 13 20.79 1.22 10.30
N VAL A 14 19.58 1.14 10.81
CA VAL A 14 18.45 1.94 10.36
C VAL A 14 17.93 2.88 11.46
N THR A 15 18.73 3.10 12.51
CA THR A 15 18.33 3.84 13.71
C THR A 15 17.79 5.24 13.40
N ASN A 16 18.38 5.92 12.43
CA ASN A 16 18.04 7.29 12.07
C ASN A 16 17.06 7.43 10.90
N LEU A 17 16.55 6.31 10.35
CA LEU A 17 15.63 6.34 9.22
C LEU A 17 14.19 6.49 9.68
N GLY A 18 13.40 7.26 8.95
CA GLY A 18 11.97 7.48 9.19
C GLY A 18 11.07 6.39 8.58
N PRO A 19 9.73 6.51 8.77
CA PRO A 19 8.77 5.50 8.31
C PRO A 19 8.72 5.30 6.79
N PHE A 20 9.24 6.23 6.00
CA PHE A 20 9.18 6.20 4.54
C PHE A 20 10.54 6.03 3.89
N GLU A 21 11.59 5.95 4.70
CA GLU A 21 12.96 5.86 4.21
C GLU A 21 13.38 4.42 3.98
N THR A 22 14.35 4.27 3.10
CA THR A 22 14.96 2.98 2.76
C THR A 22 16.45 3.03 3.06
N ALA A 23 17.03 1.87 3.39
CA ALA A 23 18.46 1.68 3.51
C ALA A 23 19.00 0.99 2.26
N ILE A 24 20.13 1.49 1.74
CA ILE A 24 20.87 0.81 0.68
C ILE A 24 21.93 -0.09 1.34
N CYS A 25 21.86 -1.38 1.04
CA CYS A 25 22.82 -2.33 1.56
C CYS A 25 24.22 -2.07 0.98
N PRO A 26 25.26 -1.88 1.83
CA PRO A 26 26.61 -1.65 1.35
C PRO A 26 27.25 -2.90 0.70
N ILE A 27 26.69 -4.09 0.94
CA ILE A 27 27.24 -5.36 0.43
C ILE A 27 26.65 -5.70 -0.95
N CYS A 28 25.31 -5.63 -1.11
CA CYS A 28 24.64 -6.09 -2.33
C CYS A 28 23.89 -5.00 -3.07
N SER A 29 23.93 -3.75 -2.59
CA SER A 29 23.23 -2.58 -3.14
C SER A 29 21.71 -2.71 -3.23
N THR A 30 21.13 -3.73 -2.57
CA THR A 30 19.68 -3.88 -2.50
C THR A 30 19.09 -2.78 -1.63
N GLU A 31 18.07 -2.10 -2.14
CA GLU A 31 17.25 -1.17 -1.38
C GLU A 31 16.34 -1.97 -0.44
N THR A 32 16.51 -1.75 0.87
CA THR A 32 15.74 -2.42 1.90
C THR A 32 14.80 -1.43 2.56
N HIS A 33 13.52 -1.73 2.50
CA HIS A 33 12.49 -0.90 3.14
C HIS A 33 12.46 -1.20 4.63
N VAL A 34 12.58 -0.15 5.42
CA VAL A 34 12.67 -0.27 6.89
C VAL A 34 11.28 -0.32 7.49
N LYS A 35 11.04 -1.32 8.34
CA LYS A 35 9.78 -1.44 9.11
C LYS A 35 9.69 -0.33 10.13
N ARG A 36 8.65 0.48 10.08
CA ARG A 36 8.48 1.64 10.97
C ARG A 36 7.08 1.80 11.48
N GLU A 37 7.00 2.24 12.71
CA GLU A 37 5.78 2.72 13.35
C GLU A 37 5.20 3.92 12.58
N PHE A 38 3.93 3.87 12.27
CA PHE A 38 3.19 4.90 11.57
C PHE A 38 1.79 5.04 12.19
N GLY A 39 1.69 5.86 13.21
CA GLY A 39 0.48 5.93 14.03
C GLY A 39 0.22 4.60 14.75
N ALA A 40 -0.98 4.03 14.57
CA ALA A 40 -1.34 2.70 15.10
C ALA A 40 -0.91 1.54 14.18
N TYR A 41 -0.13 1.83 13.16
CA TYR A 41 0.27 0.86 12.15
C TYR A 41 1.78 0.74 12.09
N ARG A 42 2.25 -0.37 11.57
CA ARG A 42 3.65 -0.55 11.19
C ARG A 42 3.75 -0.76 9.68
N LEU A 43 4.58 0.03 9.01
CA LEU A 43 4.88 -0.14 7.59
C LEU A 43 5.95 -1.23 7.45
N ASP A 44 5.63 -2.32 6.75
CA ASP A 44 6.54 -3.46 6.61
C ASP A 44 7.29 -3.42 5.26
N GLN A 45 6.59 -3.16 4.16
CA GLN A 45 7.23 -3.04 2.84
C GLN A 45 6.43 -2.18 1.88
N ARG A 46 7.11 -1.56 0.93
CA ARG A 46 6.48 -0.85 -0.18
C ARG A 46 5.86 -1.87 -1.15
N TYR A 47 4.59 -1.70 -1.45
CA TYR A 47 3.84 -2.61 -2.33
C TYR A 47 3.68 -2.05 -3.74
N ALA A 48 3.29 -0.79 -3.87
CA ALA A 48 3.09 -0.13 -5.16
C ALA A 48 3.33 1.38 -5.04
N ILE A 49 3.75 1.99 -6.14
CA ILE A 49 3.94 3.43 -6.27
C ILE A 49 2.96 3.93 -7.32
N GLY A 50 2.08 4.85 -6.93
CA GLY A 50 1.18 5.57 -7.82
C GLY A 50 1.63 7.01 -8.02
N GLY A 51 0.94 7.75 -8.89
CA GLY A 51 1.26 9.15 -9.18
C GLY A 51 1.15 10.09 -7.98
N MET A 52 0.16 9.87 -7.11
CA MET A 52 -0.09 10.74 -5.94
C MET A 52 0.19 10.06 -4.60
N SER A 53 0.38 8.76 -4.57
CA SER A 53 0.44 7.99 -3.32
C SER A 53 1.31 6.75 -3.46
N VAL A 54 1.79 6.28 -2.33
CA VAL A 54 2.49 4.99 -2.21
C VAL A 54 1.63 4.06 -1.37
N ILE A 55 1.55 2.80 -1.78
CA ILE A 55 0.88 1.75 -1.03
C ILE A 55 1.93 0.89 -0.34
N PHE A 56 1.74 0.67 0.93
CA PHE A 56 2.56 -0.20 1.77
C PHE A 56 1.74 -1.42 2.21
N VAL A 57 2.39 -2.56 2.32
CA VAL A 57 1.92 -3.63 3.20
C VAL A 57 2.34 -3.23 4.60
N GLY A 58 1.42 -3.30 5.52
CA GLY A 58 1.67 -2.96 6.91
C GLY A 58 0.91 -3.86 7.87
N TRP A 59 1.05 -3.55 9.14
CA TRP A 59 0.44 -4.26 10.24
C TRP A 59 -0.37 -3.28 11.10
N ASP A 60 -1.64 -3.59 11.31
CA ASP A 60 -2.48 -2.95 12.31
C ASP A 60 -2.11 -3.52 13.68
N THR A 61 -1.36 -2.74 14.46
CA THR A 61 -0.84 -3.20 15.77
C THR A 61 -1.92 -3.32 16.84
N THR A 62 -3.08 -2.69 16.62
CA THR A 62 -4.22 -2.74 17.54
C THR A 62 -5.06 -4.00 17.33
N LEU A 63 -5.32 -4.35 16.07
CA LEU A 63 -6.17 -5.50 15.70
C LEU A 63 -5.37 -6.74 15.29
N ASP A 64 -4.05 -6.66 15.37
CA ASP A 64 -3.10 -7.75 15.08
C ASP A 64 -3.32 -8.39 13.69
N ARG A 65 -3.39 -7.56 12.63
CA ARG A 65 -3.67 -8.02 11.27
C ARG A 65 -2.87 -7.28 10.21
N LYS A 66 -2.64 -7.94 9.08
CA LYS A 66 -2.08 -7.30 7.88
C LYS A 66 -3.10 -6.38 7.22
N VAL A 67 -2.61 -5.25 6.72
CA VAL A 67 -3.41 -4.24 6.03
C VAL A 67 -2.62 -3.66 4.86
N ALA A 68 -3.31 -3.09 3.89
CA ALA A 68 -2.72 -2.20 2.91
C ALA A 68 -2.88 -0.75 3.40
N ILE A 69 -1.82 0.04 3.32
CA ILE A 69 -1.79 1.43 3.78
C ILE A 69 -1.39 2.30 2.60
N LYS A 70 -2.34 3.06 2.06
CA LYS A 70 -2.13 4.03 0.99
C LYS A 70 -1.78 5.37 1.63
N VAL A 71 -0.61 5.92 1.32
CA VAL A 71 -0.09 7.16 1.91
C VAL A 71 0.05 8.20 0.82
N LEU A 72 -0.50 9.39 1.01
CA LEU A 72 -0.36 10.52 0.11
C LEU A 72 1.11 10.97 0.08
N ASN A 73 1.66 11.20 -1.12
CA ASN A 73 3.04 11.68 -1.27
C ASN A 73 3.21 13.05 -0.62
N GLU A 74 4.40 13.31 -0.09
CA GLU A 74 4.71 14.52 0.68
C GLU A 74 4.44 15.81 -0.10
N GLU A 75 4.80 15.82 -1.38
CA GLU A 75 4.60 16.95 -2.27
C GLU A 75 3.14 17.41 -2.39
N TYR A 76 2.18 16.51 -2.13
CA TYR A 76 0.73 16.79 -2.18
C TYR A 76 0.10 17.03 -0.81
N CYS A 77 0.85 16.89 0.29
CA CYS A 77 0.31 17.04 1.64
C CYS A 77 -0.02 18.50 2.03
N ASN A 78 0.32 19.47 1.18
CA ASN A 78 -0.04 20.89 1.31
C ASN A 78 -0.96 21.37 0.16
N ASP A 79 -1.39 20.48 -0.73
CA ASP A 79 -2.33 20.77 -1.82
C ASP A 79 -3.73 20.35 -1.41
N GLU A 80 -4.59 21.34 -1.09
CA GLU A 80 -5.95 21.11 -0.62
C GLU A 80 -6.79 20.31 -1.61
N ILE A 81 -6.62 20.51 -2.92
CA ILE A 81 -7.37 19.80 -3.96
C ILE A 81 -6.98 18.32 -3.94
N ARG A 82 -5.70 18.02 -3.83
CA ARG A 82 -5.18 16.65 -3.76
C ARG A 82 -5.58 15.95 -2.48
N ILE A 83 -5.51 16.66 -1.35
CA ILE A 83 -5.96 16.15 -0.06
C ILE A 83 -7.45 15.81 -0.11
N GLN A 84 -8.29 16.72 -0.59
CA GLN A 84 -9.73 16.49 -0.71
C GLN A 84 -10.06 15.33 -1.64
N ALA A 85 -9.38 15.23 -2.78
CA ALA A 85 -9.55 14.10 -3.70
C ALA A 85 -9.22 12.77 -3.02
N PHE A 86 -8.10 12.71 -2.30
CA PHE A 86 -7.66 11.53 -1.56
C PHE A 86 -8.64 11.13 -0.45
N GLU A 87 -9.09 12.10 0.35
CA GLU A 87 -10.07 11.86 1.41
C GLU A 87 -11.43 11.44 0.86
N ASN A 88 -11.90 12.08 -0.23
CA ASN A 88 -13.16 11.74 -0.87
C ASN A 88 -13.15 10.34 -1.45
N GLU A 89 -12.04 9.91 -2.09
CA GLU A 89 -11.87 8.54 -2.54
C GLU A 89 -12.09 7.55 -1.38
N GLY A 90 -11.42 7.79 -0.25
CA GLY A 90 -11.56 6.94 0.93
C GLY A 90 -12.97 6.93 1.50
N ARG A 91 -13.61 8.11 1.64
CA ARG A 91 -14.96 8.22 2.19
C ARG A 91 -16.02 7.58 1.30
N LEU A 92 -15.93 7.78 -0.01
CA LEU A 92 -16.88 7.17 -0.96
C LEU A 92 -16.74 5.65 -0.99
N THR A 93 -15.50 5.15 -1.05
CA THR A 93 -15.25 3.70 -1.03
C THR A 93 -15.70 3.07 0.29
N ALA A 94 -15.51 3.77 1.43
CA ALA A 94 -15.94 3.28 2.75
C ALA A 94 -17.47 3.13 2.89
N GLN A 95 -18.26 3.83 2.07
CA GLN A 95 -19.73 3.73 2.06
C GLN A 95 -20.22 2.50 1.30
N VAL A 96 -19.38 1.91 0.46
CA VAL A 96 -19.72 0.75 -0.35
C VAL A 96 -19.41 -0.52 0.44
N SER A 97 -20.42 -1.37 0.67
CA SER A 97 -20.24 -2.69 1.26
C SER A 97 -20.59 -3.74 0.22
N HIS A 98 -19.60 -4.18 -0.52
CA HIS A 98 -19.76 -5.16 -1.59
C HIS A 98 -18.55 -6.10 -1.63
N PRO A 99 -18.71 -7.41 -1.91
CA PRO A 99 -17.62 -8.38 -1.91
C PRO A 99 -16.54 -8.09 -2.96
N ASN A 100 -16.87 -7.37 -4.04
CA ASN A 100 -15.96 -7.01 -5.12
C ASN A 100 -15.33 -5.61 -4.93
N VAL A 101 -15.61 -4.93 -3.83
CA VAL A 101 -15.04 -3.61 -3.49
C VAL A 101 -14.17 -3.75 -2.26
N VAL A 102 -12.92 -3.24 -2.34
CA VAL A 102 -11.97 -3.25 -1.22
C VAL A 102 -12.55 -2.50 -0.01
N LYS A 103 -12.42 -3.09 1.16
CA LYS A 103 -12.90 -2.48 2.41
C LYS A 103 -11.91 -1.43 2.90
N ILE A 104 -12.41 -0.22 3.16
CA ILE A 104 -11.66 0.82 3.86
C ILE A 104 -11.88 0.65 5.37
N TYR A 105 -10.78 0.61 6.12
CA TYR A 105 -10.81 0.46 7.57
C TYR A 105 -10.65 1.76 8.31
N ALA A 106 -9.78 2.65 7.81
CA ALA A 106 -9.53 3.94 8.42
C ALA A 106 -9.02 4.97 7.40
N LEU A 107 -9.28 6.22 7.69
CA LEU A 107 -8.68 7.40 7.09
C LEU A 107 -8.04 8.20 8.21
N GLY A 108 -6.80 8.65 8.04
CA GLY A 108 -6.12 9.39 9.09
C GLY A 108 -4.97 10.26 8.61
N ARG A 109 -4.30 10.88 9.59
CA ARG A 109 -3.11 11.68 9.38
C ARG A 109 -2.06 11.33 10.43
N ALA A 110 -0.83 11.06 9.99
CA ALA A 110 0.31 10.84 10.87
C ALA A 110 1.58 11.39 10.21
N TYR A 111 2.49 11.95 11.00
CA TYR A 111 3.74 12.57 10.54
C TYR A 111 3.54 13.58 9.40
N GLY A 112 2.43 14.35 9.46
CA GLY A 112 2.09 15.33 8.42
C GLY A 112 1.52 14.74 7.12
N ARG A 113 1.39 13.41 7.00
CA ARG A 113 0.89 12.70 5.82
C ARG A 113 -0.52 12.18 6.01
N PHE A 114 -1.31 12.22 4.97
CA PHE A 114 -2.63 11.59 4.92
C PHE A 114 -2.50 10.13 4.49
N TYR A 115 -3.31 9.26 5.10
CA TYR A 115 -3.31 7.85 4.78
C TYR A 115 -4.70 7.22 4.81
N LEU A 116 -4.86 6.19 4.00
CA LEU A 116 -5.99 5.27 4.00
C LEU A 116 -5.52 3.89 4.39
N VAL A 117 -6.22 3.25 5.32
CA VAL A 117 -5.99 1.85 5.68
C VAL A 117 -7.09 1.02 5.07
N MET A 118 -6.72 -0.02 4.37
CA MET A 118 -7.66 -0.86 3.65
C MET A 118 -7.29 -2.34 3.74
N GLU A 119 -8.20 -3.16 3.31
CA GLU A 119 -8.01 -4.59 3.14
C GLU A 119 -6.79 -4.87 2.26
N LEU A 120 -5.91 -5.76 2.74
CA LEU A 120 -4.82 -6.27 1.93
C LEU A 120 -5.35 -7.40 1.04
N LEU A 121 -5.33 -7.15 -0.27
CA LEU A 121 -5.70 -8.15 -1.25
C LEU A 121 -4.47 -9.00 -1.61
N GLU A 122 -4.60 -10.30 -1.43
CA GLU A 122 -3.58 -11.26 -1.87
C GLU A 122 -3.92 -11.74 -3.28
N GLY A 123 -2.91 -11.81 -4.14
CA GLY A 123 -3.10 -12.27 -5.51
C GLY A 123 -2.39 -11.39 -6.53
N LEU A 124 -2.80 -11.51 -7.78
CA LEU A 124 -2.26 -10.75 -8.91
C LEU A 124 -3.29 -9.75 -9.43
N SER A 125 -2.82 -8.56 -9.82
CA SER A 125 -3.67 -7.62 -10.57
C SER A 125 -4.02 -8.21 -11.94
N PHE A 126 -5.15 -7.77 -12.49
CA PHE A 126 -5.57 -8.19 -13.84
C PHE A 126 -4.49 -7.86 -14.89
N GLU A 127 -3.84 -6.72 -14.77
CA GLU A 127 -2.71 -6.33 -15.61
C GLU A 127 -1.57 -7.37 -15.57
N ARG A 128 -1.20 -7.84 -14.37
CA ARG A 128 -0.18 -8.88 -14.19
C ARG A 128 -0.61 -10.23 -14.77
N ILE A 129 -1.86 -10.60 -14.60
CA ILE A 129 -2.41 -11.82 -15.19
C ILE A 129 -2.31 -11.76 -16.71
N MET A 130 -2.73 -10.65 -17.32
CA MET A 130 -2.63 -10.46 -18.75
C MET A 130 -1.17 -10.43 -19.25
N ALA A 131 -0.26 -9.82 -18.50
CA ALA A 131 1.16 -9.81 -18.86
C ALA A 131 1.78 -11.22 -18.84
N GLN A 132 1.32 -12.10 -17.94
CA GLN A 132 1.82 -13.46 -17.82
C GLN A 132 1.16 -14.45 -18.78
N ARG A 133 -0.14 -14.32 -19.02
CA ARG A 133 -0.95 -15.30 -19.76
C ARG A 133 -1.31 -14.83 -21.18
N GLY A 134 -1.14 -13.54 -21.49
CA GLY A 134 -1.60 -12.96 -22.76
C GLY A 134 -3.13 -12.77 -22.75
N ALA A 135 -3.74 -12.98 -23.93
CA ALA A 135 -5.19 -12.90 -24.07
C ALA A 135 -5.86 -14.00 -23.23
N LEU A 136 -6.87 -13.62 -22.46
CA LEU A 136 -7.67 -14.54 -21.67
C LEU A 136 -8.85 -15.10 -22.48
N PRO A 137 -9.37 -16.29 -22.14
CA PRO A 137 -10.62 -16.81 -22.70
C PRO A 137 -11.79 -15.86 -22.45
N GLU A 138 -12.74 -15.83 -23.40
CA GLU A 138 -13.88 -14.90 -23.34
C GLU A 138 -14.74 -15.10 -22.10
N ASP A 139 -14.98 -16.33 -21.69
CA ASP A 139 -15.72 -16.69 -20.48
C ASP A 139 -15.05 -16.14 -19.21
N GLU A 140 -13.73 -16.26 -19.09
CA GLU A 140 -12.97 -15.72 -17.95
C GLU A 140 -13.04 -14.17 -17.93
N VAL A 141 -12.96 -13.51 -19.09
CA VAL A 141 -13.08 -12.04 -19.19
C VAL A 141 -14.50 -11.60 -18.81
N LEU A 142 -15.54 -12.33 -19.24
CA LEU A 142 -16.93 -12.05 -18.90
C LEU A 142 -17.17 -12.17 -17.39
N ASP A 143 -16.67 -13.23 -16.76
CA ASP A 143 -16.80 -13.43 -15.31
C ASP A 143 -16.14 -12.28 -14.52
N ILE A 144 -14.96 -11.84 -14.93
CA ILE A 144 -14.29 -10.69 -14.32
C ILE A 144 -15.11 -9.41 -14.53
N ALA A 145 -15.57 -9.17 -15.77
CA ALA A 145 -16.33 -7.97 -16.12
C ALA A 145 -17.66 -7.88 -15.33
N ILE A 146 -18.35 -9.00 -15.14
CA ILE A 146 -19.57 -9.09 -14.32
C ILE A 146 -19.26 -8.70 -12.88
N GLN A 147 -18.19 -9.23 -12.31
CA GLN A 147 -17.81 -8.92 -10.92
C GLN A 147 -17.42 -7.43 -10.75
N VAL A 148 -16.69 -6.87 -11.72
CA VAL A 148 -16.32 -5.44 -11.72
C VAL A 148 -17.56 -4.56 -11.86
N ALA A 149 -18.49 -4.92 -12.73
CA ALA A 149 -19.74 -4.16 -12.93
C ALA A 149 -20.72 -4.26 -11.76
N ALA A 150 -20.62 -5.30 -10.96
CA ALA A 150 -21.45 -5.50 -9.77
C ALA A 150 -20.94 -4.73 -8.54
N GLY A 151 -19.66 -4.32 -8.50
CA GLY A 151 -19.06 -3.53 -7.43
C GLY A 151 -19.12 -2.04 -7.74
#